data_4187a384424a142152e770cd3dd0a023
#
_entry.id   4187a384424a142152e770cd3dd0a023
#
_cell.length_a   1.000
_cell.length_b   1.000
_cell.length_c   1.000
_cell.angle_alpha   90.00
_cell.angle_beta   90.00
_cell.angle_gamma   90.00
#
_symmetry.space_group_name_H-M   'P 1'
#
loop_
_entity.id
_entity.type
_entity.pdbx_description
1 polymer ?
#
loop_
_entity_poly.entity_id
_entity_poly.type
_entity_poly.pdbx_seq_one_letter_code
_entity_poly.pdbx_strand_id
1 'polypeptide(L)'
;MTEVISVYDDGVRLDIPFEACVLYHGRDSIGGLSLGYRLLRFALNKLTDGRIPERKEITFKTAFPGPGLRDAVEMTTRAVTRKAYEVLENAP
;
A
#
# COMPACT_ATOMS: atom_id res chain seq x y z
N MET A 1 19.03 3.28 -7.93
CA MET A 1 18.20 4.08 -7.02
C MET A 1 16.95 3.27 -6.64
N THR A 2 16.72 3.13 -5.37
CA THR A 2 15.61 2.33 -4.88
C THR A 2 14.39 3.23 -4.66
N GLU A 3 13.26 2.86 -5.27
CA GLU A 3 12.01 3.54 -5.03
C GLU A 3 11.40 3.04 -3.72
N VAL A 4 10.84 3.97 -2.96
CA VAL A 4 10.20 3.63 -1.69
C VAL A 4 8.84 4.29 -1.60
N ILE A 5 7.98 3.70 -0.77
CA ILE A 5 6.77 4.37 -0.31
C ILE A 5 7.08 4.89 1.08
N SER A 6 6.94 6.19 1.27
CA SER A 6 7.24 6.83 2.55
C SER A 6 5.96 7.19 3.26
N VAL A 7 5.89 6.85 4.54
CA VAL A 7 4.78 7.22 5.41
C VAL A 7 5.34 7.61 6.77
N TYR A 8 4.55 8.32 7.55
CA TYR A 8 4.85 8.54 8.97
C TYR A 8 4.04 7.56 9.81
N ASP A 9 4.63 7.08 10.88
CA ASP A 9 3.96 6.28 11.90
C ASP A 9 4.20 6.95 13.24
N ASP A 10 3.17 7.61 13.75
CA ASP A 10 3.26 8.43 14.97
C ASP A 10 4.42 9.43 14.89
N GLY A 11 4.56 10.05 13.74
CA GLY A 11 5.59 11.06 13.54
C GLY A 11 6.96 10.52 13.17
N VAL A 12 7.13 9.21 13.10
CA VAL A 12 8.40 8.59 12.70
C VAL A 12 8.32 8.22 11.22
N ARG A 13 9.28 8.67 10.45
CA ARG A 13 9.30 8.39 9.01
C ARG A 13 9.71 6.94 8.75
N LEU A 14 8.93 6.27 7.92
CA LEU A 14 9.22 4.93 7.43
C LEU A 14 9.32 4.97 5.92
N ASP A 15 10.43 4.50 5.37
CA ASP A 15 10.63 4.39 3.93
C ASP A 15 10.55 2.90 3.60
N ILE A 16 9.50 2.49 2.91
CA ILE A 16 9.19 1.08 2.70
C ILE A 16 9.48 0.72 1.24
N PRO A 17 10.55 -0.05 0.99
CA PRO A 17 10.89 -0.46 -0.37
C PRO A 17 10.03 -1.65 -0.80
N PHE A 18 10.00 -1.88 -2.10
CA PHE A 18 9.28 -3.02 -2.65
C PHE A 18 9.74 -4.34 -2.03
N GLU A 19 11.03 -4.47 -1.77
CA GLU A 19 11.59 -5.70 -1.18
C GLU A 19 10.98 -6.05 0.17
N ALA A 20 10.60 -5.05 0.96
CA ALA A 20 9.91 -5.30 2.23
C ALA A 20 8.54 -5.91 2.00
N CYS A 21 7.86 -5.49 0.94
CA CYS A 21 6.56 -6.06 0.59
C CYS A 21 6.71 -7.51 0.10
N VAL A 22 7.79 -7.82 -0.60
CA VAL A 22 8.07 -9.19 -1.03
C VAL A 22 8.28 -10.10 0.18
N LEU A 23 9.01 -9.62 1.18
CA LEU A 23 9.23 -10.41 2.40
C LEU A 23 7.93 -10.70 3.12
N TYR A 24 7.02 -9.75 3.14
CA TYR A 24 5.72 -9.93 3.77
C TYR A 24 4.80 -10.84 2.96
N HIS A 25 4.75 -10.61 1.65
CA HIS A 25 3.81 -11.30 0.74
C HIS A 25 4.26 -12.71 0.40
N GLY A 26 5.56 -12.92 0.28
CA GLY A 26 6.11 -14.16 -0.25
C GLY A 26 6.31 -14.08 -1.76
N ARG A 27 6.59 -15.21 -2.36
CA ARG A 27 7.00 -15.21 -3.77
C ARG A 27 5.86 -15.52 -4.74
N ASP A 28 4.70 -15.90 -4.24
CA ASP A 28 3.54 -16.13 -5.09
C ASP A 28 3.01 -14.82 -5.65
N SER A 29 2.64 -14.80 -6.92
CA SER A 29 2.03 -13.63 -7.56
C SER A 29 2.85 -12.35 -7.40
N ILE A 30 4.15 -12.45 -7.55
CA ILE A 30 5.03 -11.28 -7.44
C ILE A 30 4.65 -10.19 -8.44
N GLY A 31 4.16 -10.58 -9.64
CA GLY A 31 3.69 -9.61 -10.62
C GLY A 31 2.54 -8.77 -10.09
N GLY A 32 1.58 -9.41 -9.41
CA GLY A 32 0.47 -8.70 -8.79
C GLY A 32 0.92 -7.77 -7.68
N LEU A 33 1.88 -8.23 -6.87
CA LEU A 33 2.45 -7.40 -5.82
C LEU A 33 3.16 -6.18 -6.40
N SER A 34 3.95 -6.38 -7.45
CA SER A 34 4.69 -5.29 -8.11
C SER A 34 3.74 -4.25 -8.67
N LEU A 35 2.69 -4.69 -9.35
CA LEU A 35 1.69 -3.77 -9.87
C LEU A 35 0.98 -3.03 -8.75
N GLY A 36 0.58 -3.75 -7.70
CA GLY A 36 -0.08 -3.14 -6.55
C GLY A 36 0.78 -2.10 -5.87
N TYR A 37 2.05 -2.39 -5.70
CA TYR A 37 3.00 -1.46 -5.09
C TYR A 37 3.13 -0.18 -5.91
N ARG A 38 3.25 -0.32 -7.24
CA ARG A 38 3.37 0.84 -8.12
C ARG A 38 2.11 1.69 -8.13
N LEU A 39 0.95 1.04 -8.19
CA LEU A 39 -0.33 1.76 -8.15
C LEU A 39 -0.48 2.51 -6.83
N LEU A 40 -0.14 1.86 -5.73
CA LEU A 40 -0.21 2.46 -4.39
C LEU A 40 0.71 3.68 -4.31
N ARG A 41 1.94 3.54 -4.76
CA ARG A 41 2.90 4.63 -4.74
C ARG A 41 2.41 5.83 -5.55
N PHE A 42 1.88 5.55 -6.74
CA PHE A 42 1.33 6.59 -7.59
C PHE A 42 0.13 7.27 -6.94
N ALA A 43 -0.80 6.48 -6.40
CA ALA A 43 -2.01 7.00 -5.80
C ALA A 43 -1.72 7.86 -4.57
N LEU A 44 -0.83 7.39 -3.70
CA LEU A 44 -0.45 8.15 -2.51
C LEU A 44 0.19 9.48 -2.88
N ASN A 45 1.09 9.47 -3.87
CA ASN A 45 1.73 10.70 -4.31
C ASN A 45 0.72 11.71 -4.84
N LYS A 46 -0.28 11.24 -5.59
CA LYS A 46 -1.33 12.12 -6.13
C LYS A 46 -2.23 12.65 -5.03
N LEU A 47 -2.67 11.79 -4.12
CA LEU A 47 -3.62 12.17 -3.08
C LEU A 47 -3.01 13.15 -2.08
N THR A 48 -1.73 13.04 -1.81
CA THR A 48 -1.06 13.87 -0.81
C THR A 48 -0.31 15.05 -1.43
N ASP A 49 -0.39 15.19 -2.74
CA ASP A 49 0.32 16.25 -3.48
C ASP A 49 1.82 16.22 -3.18
N GLY A 50 2.38 15.02 -3.14
CA GLY A 50 3.81 14.82 -2.90
C GLY A 50 4.23 14.83 -1.44
N ARG A 51 3.31 15.08 -0.52
CA ARG A 51 3.64 15.05 0.91
C ARG A 51 3.70 13.61 1.40
N ILE A 52 4.39 13.42 2.53
CA ILE A 52 4.46 12.11 3.17
C ILE A 52 3.31 12.04 4.19
N PRO A 53 2.34 11.12 4.01
CA PRO A 53 1.19 11.06 4.91
C PRO A 53 1.48 10.28 6.19
N GLU A 54 0.71 10.56 7.24
CA GLU A 54 0.64 9.69 8.40
C GLU A 54 -0.17 8.46 8.00
N ARG A 55 0.40 7.25 8.14
CA ARG A 55 -0.25 6.05 7.60
C ARG A 55 -1.59 5.74 8.25
N LYS A 56 -1.82 6.18 9.48
CA LYS A 56 -3.07 5.97 10.17
C LYS A 56 -4.23 6.77 9.57
N GLU A 57 -3.93 7.78 8.78
CA GLU A 57 -4.96 8.60 8.11
C GLU A 57 -5.43 8.00 6.80
N ILE A 58 -4.77 6.95 6.32
CA ILE A 58 -5.04 6.41 4.99
C ILE A 58 -6.10 5.32 5.08
N THR A 59 -7.15 5.43 4.25
CA THR A 59 -8.14 4.38 4.06
C THR A 59 -8.15 3.98 2.60
N PHE A 60 -8.55 2.74 2.33
CA PHE A 60 -8.59 2.20 0.98
C PHE A 60 -9.93 1.58 0.67
N LYS A 61 -10.46 1.92 -0.52
CA LYS A 61 -11.59 1.23 -1.11
C LYS A 61 -11.19 0.86 -2.53
N THR A 62 -11.34 -0.40 -2.87
CA THR A 62 -10.92 -0.88 -4.18
C THR A 62 -11.88 -1.94 -4.68
N ALA A 63 -12.06 -1.99 -6.00
CA ALA A 63 -12.82 -3.06 -6.63
C ALA A 63 -11.93 -4.28 -6.94
N PHE A 64 -10.63 -4.16 -6.71
CA PHE A 64 -9.66 -5.21 -7.03
C PHE A 64 -9.43 -6.08 -5.81
N PRO A 65 -9.81 -7.38 -5.84
CA PRO A 65 -9.69 -8.24 -4.65
C PRO A 65 -8.35 -8.95 -4.54
N GLY A 66 -7.37 -8.62 -5.38
CA GLY A 66 -6.11 -9.36 -5.44
C GLY A 66 -5.27 -9.25 -4.17
N PRO A 67 -4.61 -10.34 -3.76
CA PRO A 67 -3.79 -10.31 -2.55
C PRO A 67 -2.52 -9.48 -2.70
N GLY A 68 -2.03 -9.29 -3.92
CA GLY A 68 -0.84 -8.47 -4.12
C GLY A 68 -1.04 -7.03 -3.71
N LEU A 69 -2.13 -6.41 -4.14
CA LEU A 69 -2.45 -5.05 -3.73
C LEU A 69 -2.71 -4.99 -2.23
N ARG A 70 -3.49 -5.94 -1.70
CA ARG A 70 -3.80 -5.97 -0.27
C ARG A 70 -2.53 -6.04 0.57
N ASP A 71 -1.58 -6.88 0.19
CA ASP A 71 -0.36 -7.05 0.96
C ASP A 71 0.55 -5.83 0.85
N ALA A 72 0.62 -5.18 -0.31
CA ALA A 72 1.35 -3.93 -0.45
C ALA A 72 0.75 -2.84 0.45
N VAL A 73 -0.57 -2.73 0.46
CA VAL A 73 -1.28 -1.77 1.31
C VAL A 73 -1.04 -2.06 2.79
N GLU A 74 -1.14 -3.34 3.18
CA GLU A 74 -0.94 -3.70 4.57
C GLU A 74 0.49 -3.44 5.04
N MET A 75 1.48 -3.82 4.23
CA MET A 75 2.88 -3.62 4.60
C MET A 75 3.21 -2.14 4.77
N THR A 76 2.63 -1.28 3.93
CA THR A 76 2.96 0.14 3.94
C THR A 76 2.11 0.94 4.91
N THR A 77 0.81 0.64 5.00
CA THR A 77 -0.13 1.49 5.74
C THR A 77 -0.83 0.78 6.89
N ARG A 78 -0.76 -0.54 6.97
CA ARG A 78 -1.47 -1.35 7.95
C ARG A 78 -2.99 -1.20 7.85
N ALA A 79 -3.49 -0.82 6.69
CA ALA A 79 -4.92 -0.53 6.53
C ALA A 79 -5.80 -1.76 6.73
N VAL A 80 -5.32 -2.96 6.38
CA VAL A 80 -6.09 -4.18 6.61
C VAL A 80 -6.24 -4.42 8.11
N THR A 81 -5.14 -4.36 8.86
CA THR A 81 -5.16 -4.54 10.30
C THR A 81 -6.03 -3.50 11.00
N ARG A 82 -6.00 -2.26 10.53
CA ARG A 82 -6.79 -1.16 11.10
C ARG A 82 -8.27 -1.18 10.67
N LYS A 83 -8.66 -2.14 9.84
CA LYS A 83 -10.00 -2.23 9.26
C LYS A 83 -10.35 -1.02 8.42
N ALA A 84 -9.37 -0.50 7.72
CA ALA A 84 -9.51 0.65 6.81
C ALA A 84 -9.32 0.24 5.35
N TYR A 85 -9.43 -1.04 5.05
CA TYR A 85 -9.31 -1.58 3.70
C TYR A 85 -10.61 -2.30 3.33
N GLU A 86 -11.23 -1.84 2.24
CA GLU A 86 -12.51 -2.39 1.81
C GLU A 86 -12.44 -2.78 0.34
N VAL A 87 -12.88 -4.00 0.02
CA VAL A 87 -13.07 -4.44 -1.36
C VAL A 87 -14.54 -4.26 -1.70
N LEU A 88 -14.80 -3.53 -2.80
CA LEU A 88 -16.15 -3.22 -3.23
C LEU A 88 -16.70 -4.39 -4.06
N GLU A 89 -17.62 -5.14 -3.51
CA GLU A 89 -18.09 -6.38 -4.12
C GLU A 89 -18.92 -6.17 -5.38
N ASN A 90 -19.64 -5.09 -5.45
CA ASN A 90 -20.57 -4.84 -6.55
C ASN A 90 -20.08 -3.77 -7.51
N ALA A 91 -18.77 -3.58 -7.57
CA ALA A 91 -18.21 -2.66 -8.53
C ALA A 91 -18.47 -3.19 -9.94
N PRO A 92 -18.94 -2.36 -10.86
CA PRO A 92 -19.17 -2.79 -12.25
C PRO A 92 -17.89 -3.15 -12.95
#